data_1507801d2a3158003bd7ed1a18eb7d72
#
_entry.id   1507801d2a3158003bd7ed1a18eb7d72
#
_cell.length_a   1.000
_cell.length_b   1.000
_cell.length_c   1.000
_cell.angle_alpha   90.00
_cell.angle_beta   90.00
_cell.angle_gamma   90.00
#
_symmetry.space_group_name_H-M   'P 1'
#
loop_
_entity.id
_entity.type
_entity.pdbx_description
1 polymer ?
#
loop_
_entity_poly.entity_id
_entity_poly.type
_entity_poly.pdbx_seq_one_letter_code
_entity_poly.pdbx_strand_id
1 'polypeptide(L)'
;GQVAERFISLFSGEDTSLSLRLALWESTIAMIEEHPLLGVGWGNYWLAYPEYNFFIEDADVVIFHAHDMYIHIPAEVGIPGGILYFLFFFGQGVMSWRIWRRGKGTMKLFGLSGMLLVLSAAIDGIGDYAFFSCPVSCCFWALSALCVSEERRGAAG
;
A
#
# COMPACT_ATOMS: atom_id res chain seq x y z
N GLY A 1 5.55 -8.70 -31.36
CA GLY A 1 5.31 -9.75 -30.39
C GLY A 1 4.37 -9.32 -29.29
N GLN A 2 3.77 -10.28 -28.62
CA GLN A 2 2.73 -10.12 -27.60
C GLN A 2 3.03 -9.08 -26.48
N VAL A 3 4.31 -8.87 -26.14
CA VAL A 3 4.71 -7.88 -25.11
C VAL A 3 4.53 -6.44 -25.62
N ALA A 4 4.87 -6.19 -26.88
CA ALA A 4 4.71 -4.87 -27.47
C ALA A 4 3.22 -4.53 -27.69
N GLU A 5 2.41 -5.51 -28.07
CA GLU A 5 0.95 -5.35 -28.22
C GLU A 5 0.29 -5.07 -26.86
N ARG A 6 0.66 -5.77 -25.81
CA ARG A 6 0.20 -5.48 -24.43
C ARG A 6 0.66 -4.10 -23.94
N PHE A 7 1.87 -3.67 -24.30
CA PHE A 7 2.35 -2.34 -23.93
C PHE A 7 1.59 -1.24 -24.66
N ILE A 8 1.21 -1.47 -25.90
CA ILE A 8 0.40 -0.54 -26.70
C ILE A 8 -1.05 -0.51 -26.18
N SER A 9 -1.64 -1.66 -25.79
CA SER A 9 -3.00 -1.72 -25.25
C SER A 9 -3.14 -1.00 -23.92
N LEU A 10 -2.09 -0.97 -23.07
CA LEU A 10 -2.07 -0.18 -21.84
C LEU A 10 -2.22 1.33 -22.10
N PHE A 11 -1.73 1.81 -23.23
CA PHE A 11 -1.84 3.24 -23.62
C PHE A 11 -3.07 3.54 -24.49
N SER A 12 -3.71 2.53 -25.07
CA SER A 12 -4.91 2.71 -25.90
C SER A 12 -6.22 2.71 -25.10
N GLY A 13 -6.18 2.43 -23.79
CA GLY A 13 -7.37 2.38 -22.93
C GLY A 13 -8.28 1.17 -23.19
N GLU A 14 -7.85 0.24 -24.04
CA GLU A 14 -8.59 -1.01 -24.35
C GLU A 14 -8.28 -2.15 -23.36
N ASP A 15 -7.39 -1.93 -22.38
CA ASP A 15 -7.07 -2.92 -21.36
C ASP A 15 -8.17 -2.95 -20.30
N THR A 16 -8.98 -4.01 -20.32
CA THR A 16 -10.04 -4.26 -19.33
C THR A 16 -9.53 -4.24 -17.89
N SER A 17 -8.27 -4.62 -17.66
CA SER A 17 -7.64 -4.59 -16.33
C SER A 17 -7.44 -3.16 -15.82
N LEU A 18 -7.06 -2.23 -16.68
CA LEU A 18 -6.89 -0.82 -16.30
C LEU A 18 -8.24 -0.14 -16.07
N SER A 19 -9.21 -0.38 -16.95
CA SER A 19 -10.56 0.20 -16.81
C SER A 19 -11.26 -0.28 -15.54
N LEU A 20 -11.11 -1.56 -15.19
CA LEU A 20 -11.61 -2.10 -13.92
C LEU A 20 -10.95 -1.43 -12.70
N ARG A 21 -9.63 -1.22 -12.70
CA ARG A 21 -8.94 -0.52 -11.61
C ARG A 21 -9.41 0.93 -11.48
N LEU A 22 -9.58 1.64 -12.58
CA LEU A 22 -10.09 3.02 -12.54
C LEU A 22 -11.50 3.07 -11.94
N ALA A 23 -12.37 2.13 -12.29
CA ALA A 23 -13.70 2.00 -11.71
C ALA A 23 -13.66 1.71 -10.20
N LEU A 24 -12.75 0.81 -9.76
CA LEU A 24 -12.51 0.54 -8.34
C LEU A 24 -12.02 1.78 -7.60
N TRP A 25 -11.12 2.55 -8.21
CA TRP A 25 -10.58 3.77 -7.60
C TRP A 25 -11.64 4.85 -7.45
N GLU A 26 -12.50 5.02 -8.46
CA GLU A 26 -13.62 5.97 -8.39
C GLU A 26 -14.59 5.60 -7.27
N SER A 27 -14.99 4.35 -7.16
CA SER A 27 -15.80 3.83 -6.07
C SER A 27 -15.14 4.02 -4.69
N THR A 28 -13.82 3.80 -4.62
CA THR A 28 -13.05 3.97 -3.38
C THR A 28 -12.96 5.44 -2.96
N ILE A 29 -12.81 6.34 -3.92
CA ILE A 29 -12.81 7.80 -3.65
C ILE A 29 -14.17 8.23 -3.10
N ALA A 30 -15.28 7.73 -3.67
CA ALA A 30 -16.62 8.01 -3.15
C ALA A 30 -16.79 7.55 -1.68
N MET A 31 -16.23 6.38 -1.30
CA MET A 31 -16.19 5.94 0.11
C MET A 31 -15.45 6.93 0.99
N ILE A 32 -14.29 7.44 0.54
CA ILE A 32 -13.49 8.42 1.31
C ILE A 32 -14.28 9.73 1.47
N GLU A 33 -14.96 10.20 0.43
CA GLU A 33 -15.74 11.43 0.47
C GLU A 33 -16.93 11.34 1.44
N GLU A 34 -17.56 10.17 1.54
CA GLU A 34 -18.69 9.95 2.46
C GLU A 34 -18.21 9.69 3.90
N HIS A 35 -17.07 9.01 4.08
CA HIS A 35 -16.53 8.66 5.40
C HIS A 35 -15.13 9.21 5.66
N PRO A 36 -14.89 10.54 5.54
CA PRO A 36 -13.53 11.12 5.52
C PRO A 36 -12.78 11.01 6.84
N LEU A 37 -13.46 10.90 7.98
CA LEU A 37 -12.83 10.94 9.31
C LEU A 37 -12.45 9.56 9.84
N LEU A 38 -13.34 8.58 9.73
CA LEU A 38 -13.15 7.24 10.32
C LEU A 38 -13.08 6.14 9.27
N GLY A 39 -13.38 6.44 8.01
CA GLY A 39 -13.49 5.44 6.96
C GLY A 39 -14.66 4.48 7.18
N VAL A 40 -14.71 3.43 6.38
CA VAL A 40 -15.73 2.37 6.49
C VAL A 40 -15.41 1.31 7.54
N GLY A 41 -14.24 1.43 8.19
CA GLY A 41 -13.72 0.49 9.19
C GLY A 41 -12.66 -0.44 8.60
N TRP A 42 -11.63 -0.73 9.39
CA TRP A 42 -10.54 -1.62 9.01
C TRP A 42 -11.04 -3.01 8.65
N GLY A 43 -10.67 -3.50 7.44
CA GLY A 43 -11.08 -4.79 6.93
C GLY A 43 -12.53 -4.86 6.44
N ASN A 44 -13.26 -3.75 6.39
CA ASN A 44 -14.66 -3.69 5.97
C ASN A 44 -14.86 -3.23 4.53
N TYR A 45 -13.78 -2.99 3.77
CA TYR A 45 -13.85 -2.54 2.38
C TYR A 45 -14.82 -3.39 1.54
N TRP A 46 -14.70 -4.71 1.61
CA TRP A 46 -15.53 -5.65 0.85
C TRP A 46 -17.02 -5.63 1.24
N LEU A 47 -17.34 -5.21 2.47
CA LEU A 47 -18.72 -5.05 2.95
C LEU A 47 -19.34 -3.75 2.46
N ALA A 48 -18.54 -2.67 2.41
CA ALA A 48 -19.00 -1.36 1.98
C ALA A 48 -19.03 -1.23 0.45
N TYR A 49 -18.07 -1.87 -0.25
CA TYR A 49 -17.90 -1.74 -1.70
C TYR A 49 -19.19 -1.93 -2.52
N PRO A 50 -20.08 -2.90 -2.25
CA PRO A 50 -21.31 -3.07 -3.03
C PRO A 50 -22.20 -1.84 -3.09
N GLU A 51 -22.18 -0.97 -2.09
CA GLU A 51 -22.96 0.28 -2.05
C GLU A 51 -22.38 1.37 -2.98
N TYR A 52 -21.07 1.25 -3.32
CA TYR A 52 -20.31 2.19 -4.15
C TYR A 52 -19.95 1.61 -5.52
N ASN A 53 -20.46 0.41 -5.85
CA ASN A 53 -20.16 -0.27 -7.11
C ASN A 53 -21.00 0.32 -8.25
N PHE A 54 -20.46 1.34 -8.93
CA PHE A 54 -21.14 2.02 -10.03
C PHE A 54 -20.87 1.40 -11.42
N PHE A 55 -19.91 0.47 -11.53
CA PHE A 55 -19.35 0.09 -12.82
C PHE A 55 -19.19 -1.42 -13.07
N ILE A 56 -19.25 -2.25 -12.04
CA ILE A 56 -19.07 -3.70 -12.17
C ILE A 56 -20.45 -4.38 -12.07
N GLU A 57 -20.99 -4.82 -13.20
CA GLU A 57 -22.34 -5.41 -13.27
C GLU A 57 -22.40 -6.84 -12.71
N ASP A 58 -21.26 -7.52 -12.52
CA ASP A 58 -21.21 -8.90 -12.03
C ASP A 58 -21.38 -8.94 -10.51
N ALA A 59 -22.62 -9.21 -10.07
CA ALA A 59 -23.00 -9.20 -8.65
C ALA A 59 -22.35 -10.31 -7.81
N ASP A 60 -21.71 -11.29 -8.44
CA ASP A 60 -21.10 -12.45 -7.75
C ASP A 60 -19.60 -12.26 -7.42
N VAL A 61 -18.99 -11.15 -7.83
CA VAL A 61 -17.57 -10.89 -7.58
C VAL A 61 -17.41 -10.07 -6.31
N VAL A 62 -16.80 -10.68 -5.28
CA VAL A 62 -16.44 -9.98 -4.05
C VAL A 62 -15.11 -9.26 -4.23
N ILE A 63 -15.14 -7.94 -4.11
CA ILE A 63 -13.97 -7.07 -4.21
C ILE A 63 -13.44 -6.81 -2.80
N PHE A 64 -12.26 -7.31 -2.48
CA PHE A 64 -11.66 -7.22 -1.14
C PHE A 64 -10.83 -5.98 -0.91
N HIS A 65 -10.29 -5.36 -1.96
CA HIS A 65 -9.43 -4.18 -1.87
C HIS A 65 -9.41 -3.37 -3.18
N ALA A 66 -8.99 -2.11 -3.08
CA ALA A 66 -9.01 -1.15 -4.18
C ALA A 66 -7.91 -1.35 -5.24
N HIS A 67 -7.00 -2.32 -5.09
CA HIS A 67 -5.78 -2.44 -5.91
C HIS A 67 -4.95 -1.16 -5.98
N ASP A 68 -4.95 -0.39 -4.89
CA ASP A 68 -4.12 0.78 -4.66
C ASP A 68 -4.09 1.04 -3.15
N MET A 69 -2.90 1.01 -2.56
CA MET A 69 -2.72 1.18 -1.12
C MET A 69 -3.07 2.59 -0.65
N TYR A 70 -2.81 3.59 -1.50
CA TYR A 70 -2.90 5.00 -1.10
C TYR A 70 -4.33 5.49 -0.95
N ILE A 71 -5.27 4.90 -1.67
CA ILE A 71 -6.70 5.19 -1.52
C ILE A 71 -7.41 4.15 -0.64
N HIS A 72 -6.95 2.88 -0.67
CA HIS A 72 -7.55 1.83 0.14
C HIS A 72 -7.45 2.10 1.64
N ILE A 73 -6.26 2.48 2.12
CA ILE A 73 -6.07 2.76 3.56
C ILE A 73 -6.95 3.93 4.04
N PRO A 74 -6.99 5.11 3.37
CA PRO A 74 -7.91 6.16 3.78
C PRO A 74 -9.39 5.78 3.68
N ALA A 75 -9.79 4.92 2.73
CA ALA A 75 -11.16 4.42 2.65
C ALA A 75 -11.55 3.63 3.90
N GLU A 76 -10.64 2.80 4.43
CA GLU A 76 -10.91 1.98 5.61
C GLU A 76 -10.79 2.71 6.95
N VAL A 77 -9.80 3.60 7.11
CA VAL A 77 -9.49 4.24 8.41
C VAL A 77 -9.68 5.76 8.43
N GLY A 78 -10.23 6.32 7.37
CA GLY A 78 -10.38 7.76 7.18
C GLY A 78 -9.06 8.44 6.80
N ILE A 79 -9.16 9.71 6.39
CA ILE A 79 -8.01 10.53 6.00
C ILE A 79 -7.01 10.70 7.14
N PRO A 80 -7.41 10.99 8.40
CA PRO A 80 -6.47 11.12 9.51
C PRO A 80 -5.72 9.83 9.79
N GLY A 81 -6.42 8.68 9.76
CA GLY A 81 -5.82 7.36 9.93
C GLY A 81 -4.84 7.02 8.80
N GLY A 82 -5.21 7.33 7.56
CA GLY A 82 -4.35 7.18 6.39
C GLY A 82 -3.07 8.02 6.49
N ILE A 83 -3.17 9.28 6.91
CA ILE A 83 -1.99 10.14 7.14
C ILE A 83 -1.06 9.51 8.19
N LEU A 84 -1.58 9.07 9.33
CA LEU A 84 -0.78 8.43 10.37
C LEU A 84 -0.13 7.13 9.88
N TYR A 85 -0.87 6.31 9.13
CA TYR A 85 -0.34 5.10 8.52
C TYR A 85 0.84 5.41 7.61
N PHE A 86 0.72 6.38 6.68
CA PHE A 86 1.79 6.72 5.75
C PHE A 86 2.97 7.41 6.42
N LEU A 87 2.74 8.25 7.45
CA LEU A 87 3.83 8.79 8.26
C LEU A 87 4.65 7.67 8.92
N PHE A 88 3.97 6.66 9.45
CA PHE A 88 4.63 5.51 10.04
C PHE A 88 5.34 4.65 8.98
N PHE A 89 4.67 4.35 7.87
CA PHE A 89 5.22 3.57 6.75
C PHE A 89 6.49 4.21 6.17
N PHE A 90 6.44 5.47 5.77
CA PHE A 90 7.61 6.17 5.24
C PHE A 90 8.67 6.47 6.33
N GLY A 91 8.24 6.61 7.57
CA GLY A 91 9.13 6.70 8.73
C GLY A 91 10.09 5.53 8.85
N GLN A 92 9.65 4.31 8.48
CA GLN A 92 10.52 3.13 8.41
C GLN A 92 11.63 3.31 7.37
N GLY A 93 11.33 3.93 6.23
CA GLY A 93 12.32 4.25 5.20
C GLY A 93 13.37 5.25 5.70
N VAL A 94 12.93 6.30 6.39
CA VAL A 94 13.83 7.31 6.99
C VAL A 94 14.74 6.67 8.05
N MET A 95 14.20 5.80 8.89
CA MET A 95 14.96 5.08 9.89
C MET A 95 15.98 4.13 9.26
N SER A 96 15.57 3.35 8.28
CA SER A 96 16.45 2.46 7.52
C SER A 96 17.57 3.24 6.83
N TRP A 97 17.28 4.42 6.28
CA TRP A 97 18.27 5.32 5.72
C TRP A 97 19.30 5.80 6.78
N ARG A 98 18.84 6.14 7.99
CA ARG A 98 19.76 6.52 9.10
C ARG A 98 20.67 5.37 9.49
N ILE A 99 20.15 4.15 9.59
CA ILE A 99 20.93 2.94 9.86
C ILE A 99 21.97 2.71 8.75
N TRP A 100 21.56 2.83 7.48
CA TRP A 100 22.48 2.73 6.34
C TRP A 100 23.60 3.78 6.37
N ARG A 101 23.25 5.02 6.72
CA ARG A 101 24.23 6.14 6.79
C ARG A 101 25.23 6.01 7.91
N ARG A 102 24.80 5.51 9.07
CA ARG A 102 25.61 5.43 10.29
C ARG A 102 26.21 4.06 10.53
N GLY A 103 25.58 3.01 10.01
CA GLY A 103 25.98 1.62 10.20
C GLY A 103 27.27 1.25 9.47
N LYS A 104 27.96 0.22 10.00
CA LYS A 104 29.14 -0.40 9.40
C LYS A 104 28.86 -1.90 9.17
N GLY A 105 29.56 -2.50 8.20
CA GLY A 105 29.44 -3.93 7.92
C GLY A 105 27.97 -4.35 7.68
N THR A 106 27.53 -5.38 8.39
CA THR A 106 26.18 -5.97 8.25
C THR A 106 25.07 -4.98 8.55
N MET A 107 25.26 -4.03 9.48
CA MET A 107 24.25 -3.03 9.80
C MET A 107 23.97 -2.09 8.63
N LYS A 108 24.98 -1.74 7.86
CA LYS A 108 24.81 -0.93 6.66
C LYS A 108 23.97 -1.67 5.60
N LEU A 109 24.22 -2.96 5.41
CA LEU A 109 23.43 -3.80 4.49
C LEU A 109 21.99 -3.92 4.98
N PHE A 110 21.79 -4.09 6.28
CA PHE A 110 20.44 -4.17 6.87
C PHE A 110 19.65 -2.88 6.66
N GLY A 111 20.24 -1.72 6.85
CA GLY A 111 19.63 -0.43 6.57
C GLY A 111 19.27 -0.26 5.09
N LEU A 112 20.17 -0.67 4.18
CA LEU A 112 19.91 -0.65 2.75
C LEU A 112 18.72 -1.56 2.38
N SER A 113 18.68 -2.76 2.93
CA SER A 113 17.57 -3.71 2.69
C SER A 113 16.22 -3.14 3.17
N GLY A 114 16.19 -2.49 4.33
CA GLY A 114 14.98 -1.82 4.83
C GLY A 114 14.51 -0.67 3.94
N MET A 115 15.43 0.13 3.40
CA MET A 115 15.09 1.17 2.42
C MET A 115 14.48 0.60 1.14
N LEU A 116 15.11 -0.44 0.59
CA LEU A 116 14.64 -1.09 -0.63
C LEU A 116 13.26 -1.75 -0.41
N LEU A 117 13.03 -2.31 0.77
CA LEU A 117 11.75 -2.90 1.14
C LEU A 117 10.63 -1.84 1.15
N VAL A 118 10.85 -0.68 1.80
CA VAL A 118 9.87 0.41 1.82
C VAL A 118 9.66 0.97 0.42
N LEU A 119 10.72 1.16 -0.36
CA LEU A 119 10.62 1.67 -1.73
C LEU A 119 9.84 0.69 -2.62
N SER A 120 10.14 -0.60 -2.55
CA SER A 120 9.42 -1.63 -3.31
C SER A 120 7.94 -1.66 -2.95
N ALA A 121 7.60 -1.65 -1.65
CA ALA A 121 6.23 -1.63 -1.20
C ALA A 121 5.49 -0.33 -1.57
N ALA A 122 6.19 0.81 -1.62
CA ALA A 122 5.61 2.07 -2.05
C ALA A 122 5.30 2.10 -3.54
N ILE A 123 6.16 1.52 -4.37
CA ILE A 123 5.93 1.41 -5.83
C ILE A 123 4.81 0.41 -6.12
N ASP A 124 4.85 -0.76 -5.49
CA ASP A 124 3.83 -1.79 -5.64
C ASP A 124 2.45 -1.27 -5.22
N GLY A 125 2.40 -0.49 -4.16
CA GLY A 125 1.19 0.12 -3.61
C GLY A 125 0.43 1.05 -4.56
N ILE A 126 1.03 1.49 -5.68
CA ILE A 126 0.35 2.31 -6.70
C ILE A 126 -0.63 1.47 -7.55
N GLY A 127 -0.37 0.18 -7.71
CA GLY A 127 -1.16 -0.69 -8.58
C GLY A 127 -1.71 -1.92 -7.90
N ASP A 128 -1.41 -2.10 -6.60
CA ASP A 128 -1.89 -3.20 -5.80
C ASP A 128 -1.89 -2.85 -4.31
N TYR A 129 -2.28 -3.80 -3.47
CA TYR A 129 -2.22 -3.69 -2.01
C TYR A 129 -1.53 -4.93 -1.42
N ALA A 130 -0.19 -4.98 -1.55
CA ALA A 130 0.63 -6.10 -1.09
C ALA A 130 0.42 -6.45 0.40
N PHE A 131 0.12 -5.46 1.25
CA PHE A 131 -0.16 -5.66 2.68
C PHE A 131 -1.50 -6.33 2.97
N PHE A 132 -2.36 -6.50 1.98
CA PHE A 132 -3.52 -7.37 2.10
C PHE A 132 -3.10 -8.83 2.35
N SER A 133 -1.94 -9.24 1.83
CA SER A 133 -1.33 -10.52 2.15
C SER A 133 -0.75 -10.51 3.57
N CYS A 134 -1.36 -11.24 4.49
CA CYS A 134 -0.92 -11.33 5.89
C CYS A 134 0.56 -11.72 6.03
N PRO A 135 1.12 -12.71 5.30
CA PRO A 135 2.55 -13.03 5.37
C PRO A 135 3.45 -11.85 4.99
N VAL A 136 3.11 -11.12 3.91
CA VAL A 136 3.88 -9.95 3.45
C VAL A 136 3.86 -8.85 4.50
N SER A 137 2.67 -8.55 5.03
CA SER A 137 2.48 -7.57 6.09
C SER A 137 3.28 -7.94 7.34
N CYS A 138 3.17 -9.17 7.82
CA CYS A 138 3.91 -9.65 8.99
C CYS A 138 5.43 -9.55 8.79
N CYS A 139 5.95 -9.95 7.64
CA CYS A 139 7.38 -9.86 7.33
C CYS A 139 7.85 -8.39 7.30
N PHE A 140 7.08 -7.50 6.67
CA PHE A 140 7.41 -6.08 6.61
C PHE A 140 7.49 -5.46 8.01
N TRP A 141 6.47 -5.66 8.84
CA TRP A 141 6.42 -5.09 10.18
C TRP A 141 7.44 -5.71 11.14
N ALA A 142 7.73 -7.00 11.01
CA ALA A 142 8.80 -7.66 11.78
C ALA A 142 10.18 -7.07 11.45
N LEU A 143 10.51 -6.90 10.17
CA LEU A 143 11.76 -6.26 9.75
C LEU A 143 11.82 -4.80 10.20
N SER A 144 10.71 -4.08 10.13
CA SER A 144 10.60 -2.71 10.63
C SER A 144 10.89 -2.64 12.14
N ALA A 145 10.34 -3.55 12.93
CA ALA A 145 10.60 -3.62 14.38
C ALA A 145 12.07 -3.91 14.69
N LEU A 146 12.74 -4.77 13.91
CA LEU A 146 14.18 -5.00 14.03
C LEU A 146 14.98 -3.73 13.74
N CYS A 147 14.62 -2.97 12.69
CA CYS A 147 15.25 -1.68 12.41
C CYS A 147 15.15 -0.69 13.58
N VAL A 148 13.96 -0.57 14.20
CA VAL A 148 13.75 0.27 15.40
C VAL A 148 14.64 -0.18 16.54
N SER A 149 14.71 -1.49 16.79
CA SER A 149 15.52 -2.06 17.87
C SER A 149 17.00 -1.72 17.71
N GLU A 150 17.54 -1.85 16.50
CA GLU A 150 18.95 -1.57 16.20
C GLU A 150 19.27 -0.06 16.27
N GLU A 151 18.37 0.81 15.82
CA GLU A 151 18.57 2.26 15.95
C GLU A 151 18.66 2.67 17.44
N ARG A 152 17.81 2.11 18.30
CA ARG A 152 17.83 2.37 19.74
C ARG A 152 19.11 1.89 20.41
N ARG A 153 19.61 0.72 20.03
CA ARG A 153 20.90 0.18 20.53
C ARG A 153 22.08 1.07 20.15
N GLY A 154 22.10 1.53 18.88
CA GLY A 154 23.15 2.43 18.40
C GLY A 154 23.11 3.84 19.00
N ALA A 155 21.97 4.26 19.55
CA ALA A 155 21.82 5.55 20.24
C ALA A 155 22.19 5.47 21.74
N ALA A 156 22.25 4.28 22.31
CA ALA A 156 22.55 4.05 23.76
C ALA A 156 24.02 3.72 24.03
N GLY A 157 24.85 3.50 23.03
CA GLY A 157 26.29 3.25 23.09
C GLY A 157 27.10 4.35 22.44
#